data_d6107273c58c0a08a62d6b91349cfb92
#
_entry.id   d6107273c58c0a08a62d6b91349cfb92
#
_cell.length_a   1.000
_cell.length_b   1.000
_cell.length_c   1.000
_cell.angle_alpha   90.00
_cell.angle_beta   90.00
_cell.angle_gamma   90.00
#
_symmetry.space_group_name_H-M   'P 1'
#
loop_
_entity.id
_entity.type
_entity.pdbx_description
1 polymer ?
#
loop_
_entity_poly.entity_id
_entity_poly.type
_entity_poly.pdbx_seq_one_letter_code
_entity_poly.pdbx_strand_id
1 'polypeptide(L)'
;RVAYSQVSRYPILDNQGDGLRSYVGMISALMSLSKPIILLDEPEAFLHPPQAMQLGMSIANLVKDSQQIFISTHSADFLRGLLSSTNDAVIVHLSRPTETLTKANVLDSDTLNTIIKDPLLSSSRVLEGMFYKGVVATEADADAVFYQRLFQKIGASDEIHFVNAHNKQTLKKVIQPYQNLGIKFALIADADVIRDKVEFQSLIDGIMEDTQKESIMREREIVYNYFQKLDKHTILTQLKQKTQEFASQDIPASDDDPQKIASALFDFRKGLKKLRDDADELANLKERGRKALDADVATQQEFDKLLEHCASSGLFIVPVGELESWLVDYGVARSSNKTKWITRALEKLFEIDYDSEKRIWRFIDALKTYLTST
;
A
#
# COMPACT_ATOMS: atom_id res chain seq x y z
N ARG A 1 -46.66 -35.74 -13.26
CA ARG A 1 -47.40 -34.54 -13.69
C ARG A 1 -47.19 -33.34 -12.77
N VAL A 2 -47.24 -33.53 -11.43
CA VAL A 2 -47.04 -32.43 -10.48
C VAL A 2 -45.65 -31.82 -10.60
N ALA A 3 -44.60 -32.62 -10.72
CA ALA A 3 -43.23 -32.16 -10.85
C ALA A 3 -43.02 -31.33 -12.14
N TYR A 4 -43.61 -31.76 -13.27
CA TYR A 4 -43.52 -31.03 -14.56
C TYR A 4 -44.20 -29.65 -14.47
N SER A 5 -45.35 -29.56 -13.83
CA SER A 5 -46.10 -28.28 -13.66
C SER A 5 -45.38 -27.31 -12.70
N GLN A 6 -44.56 -27.80 -11.81
CA GLN A 6 -43.71 -26.98 -10.94
C GLN A 6 -42.46 -26.46 -11.70
N VAL A 7 -41.78 -27.36 -12.44
CA VAL A 7 -40.53 -27.01 -13.15
C VAL A 7 -40.84 -26.09 -14.33
N SER A 8 -41.98 -26.25 -15.05
CA SER A 8 -42.35 -25.41 -16.20
C SER A 8 -42.58 -23.92 -15.86
N ARG A 9 -42.64 -23.57 -14.54
CA ARG A 9 -42.74 -22.17 -14.08
C ARG A 9 -41.40 -21.45 -14.06
N TYR A 10 -40.28 -22.18 -14.11
CA TYR A 10 -38.96 -21.58 -14.08
C TYR A 10 -38.47 -21.28 -15.51
N PRO A 11 -37.73 -20.17 -15.68
CA PRO A 11 -37.12 -19.86 -16.99
C PRO A 11 -36.16 -20.99 -17.44
N ILE A 12 -36.19 -21.30 -18.70
CA ILE A 12 -35.29 -22.29 -19.32
C ILE A 12 -33.86 -21.69 -19.30
N LEU A 13 -32.86 -22.52 -18.94
CA LEU A 13 -31.45 -22.09 -18.83
C LEU A 13 -30.94 -21.47 -20.14
N ASP A 14 -31.38 -22.00 -21.30
CA ASP A 14 -30.97 -21.51 -22.62
C ASP A 14 -31.43 -20.07 -22.89
N ASN A 15 -32.44 -19.60 -22.18
CA ASN A 15 -32.98 -18.24 -22.29
C ASN A 15 -32.31 -17.28 -21.26
N GLN A 16 -31.35 -17.75 -20.49
CA GLN A 16 -30.61 -16.94 -19.53
C GLN A 16 -29.34 -16.33 -20.13
N GLY A 17 -28.77 -15.32 -19.49
CA GLY A 17 -27.50 -14.74 -19.92
C GLY A 17 -26.34 -15.74 -19.89
N ASP A 18 -25.32 -15.49 -20.71
CA ASP A 18 -24.18 -16.39 -20.90
C ASP A 18 -23.44 -16.73 -19.61
N GLY A 19 -23.35 -15.78 -18.66
CA GLY A 19 -22.74 -16.03 -17.37
C GLY A 19 -23.44 -17.12 -16.56
N LEU A 20 -24.78 -17.09 -16.47
CA LEU A 20 -25.54 -18.12 -15.75
C LEU A 20 -25.46 -19.46 -16.45
N ARG A 21 -25.49 -19.47 -17.77
CA ARG A 21 -25.36 -20.68 -18.60
C ARG A 21 -23.99 -21.32 -18.38
N SER A 22 -22.92 -20.54 -18.42
CA SER A 22 -21.54 -20.97 -18.16
C SER A 22 -21.40 -21.54 -16.76
N TYR A 23 -21.87 -20.80 -15.74
CA TYR A 23 -21.83 -21.22 -14.35
C TYR A 23 -22.51 -22.58 -14.12
N VAL A 24 -23.78 -22.72 -14.53
CA VAL A 24 -24.55 -23.95 -14.35
C VAL A 24 -23.95 -25.10 -15.16
N GLY A 25 -23.55 -24.84 -16.40
CA GLY A 25 -22.89 -25.84 -17.24
C GLY A 25 -21.61 -26.41 -16.62
N MET A 26 -20.77 -25.53 -16.09
CA MET A 26 -19.51 -25.91 -15.43
C MET A 26 -19.75 -26.72 -14.14
N ILE A 27 -20.61 -26.22 -13.25
CA ILE A 27 -20.93 -26.93 -12.01
C ILE A 27 -21.55 -28.31 -12.31
N SER A 28 -22.48 -28.39 -13.28
CA SER A 28 -23.07 -29.65 -13.69
C SER A 28 -22.04 -30.62 -14.27
N ALA A 29 -21.11 -30.12 -15.06
CA ALA A 29 -20.00 -30.93 -15.59
C ALA A 29 -19.10 -31.47 -14.46
N LEU A 30 -18.66 -30.61 -13.51
CA LEU A 30 -17.84 -31.01 -12.39
C LEU A 30 -18.51 -32.05 -11.52
N MET A 31 -19.82 -31.92 -11.25
CA MET A 31 -20.57 -32.90 -10.48
C MET A 31 -20.69 -34.24 -11.19
N SER A 32 -20.74 -34.22 -12.51
CA SER A 32 -20.96 -35.41 -13.34
C SER A 32 -19.66 -36.12 -13.75
N LEU A 33 -18.53 -35.41 -13.76
CA LEU A 33 -17.25 -35.94 -14.20
C LEU A 33 -16.63 -36.88 -13.17
N SER A 34 -16.17 -38.03 -13.66
CA SER A 34 -15.40 -39.02 -12.87
C SER A 34 -13.93 -39.01 -13.27
N LYS A 35 -13.45 -37.98 -13.96
CA LYS A 35 -12.07 -37.92 -14.45
C LYS A 35 -11.12 -37.53 -13.31
N PRO A 36 -9.93 -38.12 -13.23
CA PRO A 36 -8.97 -37.82 -12.18
C PRO A 36 -8.27 -36.47 -12.39
N ILE A 37 -8.18 -35.98 -13.63
CA ILE A 37 -7.56 -34.70 -13.99
C ILE A 37 -8.58 -33.84 -14.75
N ILE A 38 -8.74 -32.61 -14.30
CA ILE A 38 -9.65 -31.61 -14.89
C ILE A 38 -8.87 -30.35 -15.17
N LEU A 39 -9.02 -29.80 -16.37
CA LEU A 39 -8.40 -28.53 -16.76
C LEU A 39 -9.51 -27.51 -16.99
N LEU A 40 -9.43 -26.36 -16.32
CA LEU A 40 -10.36 -25.25 -16.47
C LEU A 40 -9.58 -24.01 -16.92
N ASP A 41 -10.03 -23.41 -18.00
CA ASP A 41 -9.44 -22.20 -18.55
C ASP A 41 -10.43 -21.05 -18.36
N GLU A 42 -10.05 -20.05 -17.60
CA GLU A 42 -10.86 -18.86 -17.26
C GLU A 42 -12.32 -19.20 -16.91
N PRO A 43 -12.54 -20.04 -15.89
CA PRO A 43 -13.89 -20.51 -15.56
C PRO A 43 -14.86 -19.39 -15.18
N GLU A 44 -14.35 -18.24 -14.76
CA GLU A 44 -15.11 -17.04 -14.41
C GLU A 44 -15.50 -16.16 -15.61
N ALA A 45 -15.10 -16.50 -16.82
CA ALA A 45 -15.46 -15.74 -18.01
C ALA A 45 -16.97 -15.49 -18.08
N PHE A 46 -17.37 -14.26 -18.39
CA PHE A 46 -18.76 -13.77 -18.42
C PHE A 46 -19.47 -13.65 -17.07
N LEU A 47 -18.77 -13.90 -15.94
CA LEU A 47 -19.33 -13.73 -14.61
C LEU A 47 -19.01 -12.35 -14.02
N HIS A 48 -19.98 -11.78 -13.29
CA HIS A 48 -19.72 -10.60 -12.48
C HIS A 48 -18.88 -10.98 -11.23
N PRO A 49 -18.10 -10.05 -10.65
CA PRO A 49 -17.21 -10.33 -9.51
C PRO A 49 -17.82 -11.17 -8.39
N PRO A 50 -19.04 -10.89 -7.86
CA PRO A 50 -19.66 -11.75 -6.85
C PRO A 50 -19.93 -13.19 -7.31
N GLN A 51 -20.27 -13.36 -8.59
CA GLN A 51 -20.53 -14.68 -9.18
C GLN A 51 -19.23 -15.45 -9.42
N ALA A 52 -18.15 -14.76 -9.84
CA ALA A 52 -16.82 -15.34 -9.96
C ALA A 52 -16.32 -15.86 -8.60
N MET A 53 -16.48 -15.06 -7.54
CA MET A 53 -16.18 -15.48 -6.18
C MET A 53 -16.99 -16.73 -5.77
N GLN A 54 -18.29 -16.73 -6.02
CA GLN A 54 -19.17 -17.87 -5.72
C GLN A 54 -18.77 -19.11 -6.51
N LEU A 55 -18.34 -18.96 -7.76
CA LEU A 55 -17.84 -20.06 -8.57
C LEU A 55 -16.56 -20.68 -7.98
N GLY A 56 -15.61 -19.84 -7.58
CA GLY A 56 -14.38 -20.30 -6.89
C GLY A 56 -14.69 -21.11 -5.64
N MET A 57 -15.59 -20.60 -4.77
CA MET A 57 -16.06 -21.33 -3.59
C MET A 57 -16.70 -22.68 -3.96
N SER A 58 -17.55 -22.69 -4.99
CA SER A 58 -18.26 -23.89 -5.43
C SER A 58 -17.32 -24.95 -5.97
N ILE A 59 -16.32 -24.56 -6.77
CA ILE A 59 -15.30 -25.46 -7.30
C ILE A 59 -14.50 -26.08 -6.14
N ALA A 60 -14.00 -25.28 -5.21
CA ALA A 60 -13.24 -25.77 -4.07
C ALA A 60 -14.01 -26.84 -3.25
N ASN A 61 -15.33 -26.65 -3.10
CA ASN A 61 -16.18 -27.59 -2.34
C ASN A 61 -16.60 -28.83 -3.15
N LEU A 62 -16.51 -28.80 -4.48
CA LEU A 62 -16.94 -29.91 -5.33
C LEU A 62 -15.81 -30.85 -5.71
N VAL A 63 -14.55 -30.43 -5.58
CA VAL A 63 -13.38 -31.25 -5.87
C VAL A 63 -13.37 -32.46 -4.93
N LYS A 64 -13.18 -33.66 -5.50
CA LYS A 64 -13.06 -34.90 -4.75
C LYS A 64 -11.58 -35.20 -4.51
N ASP A 65 -11.25 -35.90 -3.41
CA ASP A 65 -9.89 -36.32 -3.07
C ASP A 65 -9.17 -37.11 -4.18
N SER A 66 -9.94 -37.75 -5.05
CA SER A 66 -9.44 -38.51 -6.20
C SER A 66 -9.21 -37.70 -7.46
N GLN A 67 -9.46 -36.36 -7.39
CA GLN A 67 -9.40 -35.46 -8.54
C GLN A 67 -8.33 -34.40 -8.32
N GLN A 68 -7.64 -34.03 -9.40
CA GLN A 68 -6.73 -32.90 -9.48
C GLN A 68 -7.29 -31.92 -10.50
N ILE A 69 -7.45 -30.66 -10.09
CA ILE A 69 -7.93 -29.59 -10.97
C ILE A 69 -6.81 -28.59 -11.20
N PHE A 70 -6.55 -28.28 -12.47
CA PHE A 70 -5.70 -27.17 -12.90
C PHE A 70 -6.59 -26.06 -13.44
N ILE A 71 -6.39 -24.86 -12.92
CA ILE A 71 -7.22 -23.70 -13.27
C ILE A 71 -6.30 -22.57 -13.74
N SER A 72 -6.52 -22.04 -14.93
CA SER A 72 -5.98 -20.73 -15.31
C SER A 72 -7.02 -19.66 -14.98
N THR A 73 -6.59 -18.55 -14.40
CA THR A 73 -7.47 -17.41 -14.05
C THR A 73 -6.66 -16.11 -14.02
N HIS A 74 -7.34 -15.02 -14.30
CA HIS A 74 -6.86 -13.66 -14.08
C HIS A 74 -7.80 -12.85 -13.15
N SER A 75 -8.70 -13.54 -12.43
CA SER A 75 -9.70 -12.92 -11.55
C SER A 75 -9.32 -13.04 -10.07
N ALA A 76 -9.06 -11.90 -9.43
CA ALA A 76 -8.83 -11.82 -8.00
C ALA A 76 -10.05 -12.29 -7.18
N ASP A 77 -11.26 -12.00 -7.66
CA ASP A 77 -12.49 -12.42 -6.96
C ASP A 77 -12.71 -13.93 -7.03
N PHE A 78 -12.45 -14.54 -8.21
CA PHE A 78 -12.47 -15.99 -8.34
C PHE A 78 -11.44 -16.64 -7.40
N LEU A 79 -10.20 -16.16 -7.42
CA LEU A 79 -9.12 -16.66 -6.57
C LEU A 79 -9.48 -16.51 -5.07
N ARG A 80 -10.03 -15.36 -4.67
CA ARG A 80 -10.52 -15.13 -3.30
C ARG A 80 -11.58 -16.13 -2.89
N GLY A 81 -12.54 -16.41 -3.78
CA GLY A 81 -13.57 -17.40 -3.54
C GLY A 81 -12.99 -18.80 -3.35
N LEU A 82 -12.07 -19.22 -4.22
CA LEU A 82 -11.37 -20.50 -4.13
C LEU A 82 -10.63 -20.63 -2.78
N LEU A 83 -9.78 -19.66 -2.47
CA LEU A 83 -8.95 -19.65 -1.25
C LEU A 83 -9.75 -19.54 0.05
N SER A 84 -10.95 -18.98 0.01
CA SER A 84 -11.83 -18.93 1.20
C SER A 84 -12.44 -20.31 1.57
N SER A 85 -12.35 -21.27 0.67
CA SER A 85 -13.02 -22.58 0.81
C SER A 85 -12.08 -23.78 0.81
N THR A 86 -10.78 -23.57 0.52
CA THR A 86 -9.77 -24.63 0.59
C THR A 86 -8.43 -24.11 1.04
N ASN A 87 -7.70 -24.93 1.81
CA ASN A 87 -6.31 -24.71 2.17
C ASN A 87 -5.36 -25.57 1.31
N ASP A 88 -5.91 -26.41 0.45
CA ASP A 88 -5.16 -27.34 -0.41
C ASP A 88 -5.13 -26.80 -1.85
N ALA A 89 -4.52 -25.63 -1.99
CA ALA A 89 -4.32 -24.99 -3.27
C ALA A 89 -2.83 -24.66 -3.47
N VAL A 90 -2.37 -24.75 -4.72
CA VAL A 90 -1.03 -24.32 -5.13
C VAL A 90 -1.21 -23.20 -6.15
N ILE A 91 -0.64 -22.04 -5.88
CA ILE A 91 -0.65 -20.91 -6.81
C ILE A 91 0.68 -20.88 -7.55
N VAL A 92 0.60 -20.89 -8.88
CA VAL A 92 1.74 -20.77 -9.77
C VAL A 92 1.58 -19.50 -10.61
N HIS A 93 2.45 -18.54 -10.37
CA HIS A 93 2.49 -17.32 -11.19
C HIS A 93 3.38 -17.54 -12.41
N LEU A 94 2.81 -17.34 -13.58
CA LEU A 94 3.52 -17.43 -14.85
C LEU A 94 3.87 -16.04 -15.36
N SER A 95 5.15 -15.73 -15.48
CA SER A 95 5.64 -14.48 -16.07
C SER A 95 6.39 -14.76 -17.37
N ARG A 96 6.29 -13.85 -18.32
CA ARG A 96 6.96 -13.94 -19.62
C ARG A 96 7.92 -12.76 -19.81
N PRO A 97 9.14 -12.84 -19.25
CA PRO A 97 10.12 -11.76 -19.35
C PRO A 97 10.60 -11.52 -20.79
N THR A 98 10.59 -12.54 -21.65
CA THR A 98 10.88 -12.42 -23.09
C THR A 98 9.86 -13.26 -23.88
N GLU A 99 9.80 -13.06 -25.20
CA GLU A 99 8.88 -13.81 -26.09
C GLU A 99 9.10 -15.33 -26.01
N THR A 100 10.32 -15.75 -25.70
CA THR A 100 10.71 -17.19 -25.73
C THR A 100 10.87 -17.80 -24.34
N LEU A 101 10.81 -17.01 -23.27
CA LEU A 101 11.03 -17.48 -21.89
C LEU A 101 9.80 -17.26 -21.04
N THR A 102 9.26 -18.35 -20.48
CA THR A 102 8.26 -18.29 -19.42
C THR A 102 8.91 -18.76 -18.12
N LYS A 103 8.77 -17.95 -17.06
CA LYS A 103 9.16 -18.30 -15.70
C LYS A 103 7.92 -18.68 -14.90
N ALA A 104 8.04 -19.71 -14.06
CA ALA A 104 7.00 -20.14 -13.13
C ALA A 104 7.50 -19.97 -11.71
N ASN A 105 6.79 -19.20 -10.90
CA ASN A 105 7.05 -19.03 -9.48
C ASN A 105 5.90 -19.63 -8.68
N VAL A 106 6.22 -20.48 -7.74
CA VAL A 106 5.24 -21.17 -6.90
C VAL A 106 5.15 -20.46 -5.56
N LEU A 107 3.95 -20.11 -5.15
CA LEU A 107 3.72 -19.56 -3.82
C LEU A 107 3.84 -20.71 -2.81
N ASP A 108 4.71 -20.54 -1.83
CA ASP A 108 4.89 -21.52 -0.76
C ASP A 108 3.64 -21.64 0.12
N SER A 109 3.47 -22.82 0.73
CA SER A 109 2.28 -23.13 1.52
C SER A 109 2.10 -22.22 2.75
N ASP A 110 3.20 -21.75 3.36
CA ASP A 110 3.14 -20.91 4.55
C ASP A 110 2.67 -19.51 4.17
N THR A 111 3.18 -18.95 3.08
CA THR A 111 2.71 -17.69 2.53
C THR A 111 1.26 -17.76 2.10
N LEU A 112 0.85 -18.86 1.43
CA LEU A 112 -0.54 -19.06 1.04
C LEU A 112 -1.47 -19.13 2.26
N ASN A 113 -1.10 -19.88 3.29
CA ASN A 113 -1.85 -19.94 4.54
C ASN A 113 -1.95 -18.58 5.24
N THR A 114 -0.89 -17.78 5.15
CA THR A 114 -0.89 -16.41 5.69
C THR A 114 -1.86 -15.52 4.92
N ILE A 115 -1.88 -15.59 3.59
CA ILE A 115 -2.83 -14.87 2.74
C ILE A 115 -4.27 -15.23 3.09
N ILE A 116 -4.58 -16.52 3.19
CA ILE A 116 -5.92 -17.03 3.47
C ILE A 116 -6.44 -16.53 4.83
N LYS A 117 -5.59 -16.55 5.85
CA LYS A 117 -5.97 -16.20 7.23
C LYS A 117 -6.00 -14.70 7.51
N ASP A 118 -5.33 -13.91 6.72
CA ASP A 118 -5.23 -12.47 6.95
C ASP A 118 -6.23 -11.69 6.11
N PRO A 119 -7.19 -10.98 6.73
CA PRO A 119 -8.20 -10.21 6.00
C PRO A 119 -7.62 -9.12 5.08
N LEU A 120 -6.46 -8.56 5.41
CA LEU A 120 -5.78 -7.57 4.56
C LEU A 120 -5.23 -8.24 3.30
N LEU A 121 -4.51 -9.35 3.45
CA LEU A 121 -3.87 -10.06 2.36
C LEU A 121 -4.86 -10.79 1.46
N SER A 122 -5.95 -11.32 2.02
CA SER A 122 -7.04 -11.95 1.27
C SER A 122 -8.00 -10.95 0.61
N SER A 123 -7.74 -9.64 0.75
CA SER A 123 -8.52 -8.62 0.07
C SER A 123 -8.36 -8.72 -1.45
N SER A 124 -9.43 -8.41 -2.20
CA SER A 124 -9.37 -8.43 -3.66
C SER A 124 -8.26 -7.54 -4.22
N ARG A 125 -7.97 -6.38 -3.59
CA ARG A 125 -6.91 -5.47 -4.03
C ARG A 125 -5.51 -6.10 -3.96
N VAL A 126 -5.19 -6.84 -2.89
CA VAL A 126 -3.88 -7.51 -2.78
C VAL A 126 -3.79 -8.67 -3.77
N LEU A 127 -4.85 -9.47 -3.90
CA LEU A 127 -4.86 -10.56 -4.86
C LEU A 127 -4.80 -10.07 -6.31
N GLU A 128 -5.47 -8.95 -6.61
CA GLU A 128 -5.45 -8.32 -7.95
C GLU A 128 -4.03 -7.95 -8.39
N GLY A 129 -3.19 -7.47 -7.47
CA GLY A 129 -1.80 -7.15 -7.76
C GLY A 129 -0.98 -8.33 -8.32
N MET A 130 -1.41 -9.57 -8.10
CA MET A 130 -0.75 -10.77 -8.64
C MET A 130 -0.85 -10.88 -10.17
N PHE A 131 -1.76 -10.12 -10.80
CA PHE A 131 -2.00 -10.11 -12.25
C PHE A 131 -1.32 -8.95 -12.98
N TYR A 132 -0.59 -8.08 -12.25
CA TYR A 132 0.11 -6.94 -12.82
C TYR A 132 1.61 -7.20 -12.95
N LYS A 133 2.29 -6.41 -13.78
CA LYS A 133 3.75 -6.49 -13.96
C LYS A 133 4.51 -6.00 -12.73
N GLY A 134 3.92 -5.04 -12.01
CA GLY A 134 4.50 -4.49 -10.80
C GLY A 134 3.45 -3.94 -9.85
N VAL A 135 3.80 -3.87 -8.58
CA VAL A 135 2.91 -3.41 -7.52
C VAL A 135 3.58 -2.29 -6.73
N VAL A 136 2.82 -1.25 -6.44
CA VAL A 136 3.23 -0.16 -5.54
C VAL A 136 2.39 -0.24 -4.27
N ALA A 137 3.05 -0.46 -3.13
CA ALA A 137 2.40 -0.40 -1.84
C ALA A 137 2.60 0.97 -1.18
N THR A 138 1.52 1.56 -0.68
CA THR A 138 1.48 2.87 -0.03
C THR A 138 0.91 2.77 1.38
N GLU A 139 1.10 3.80 2.21
CA GLU A 139 0.61 3.80 3.59
C GLU A 139 -0.91 4.00 3.68
N ALA A 140 -1.50 4.79 2.76
CA ALA A 140 -2.92 5.12 2.79
C ALA A 140 -3.55 5.13 1.39
N ASP A 141 -4.90 5.06 1.35
CA ASP A 141 -5.67 5.14 0.09
C ASP A 141 -5.41 6.44 -0.68
N ALA A 142 -5.26 7.56 0.02
CA ALA A 142 -4.98 8.85 -0.62
C ALA A 142 -3.67 8.83 -1.41
N ASP A 143 -2.64 8.17 -0.84
CA ASP A 143 -1.34 8.02 -1.49
C ASP A 143 -1.47 7.17 -2.76
N ALA A 144 -2.15 6.02 -2.65
CA ALA A 144 -2.39 5.13 -3.79
C ALA A 144 -3.11 5.86 -4.93
N VAL A 145 -4.20 6.57 -4.63
CA VAL A 145 -4.98 7.32 -5.62
C VAL A 145 -4.15 8.43 -6.28
N PHE A 146 -3.35 9.15 -5.49
CA PHE A 146 -2.51 10.23 -6.00
C PHE A 146 -1.44 9.72 -6.97
N TYR A 147 -0.67 8.70 -6.57
CA TYR A 147 0.38 8.13 -7.41
C TYR A 147 -0.18 7.40 -8.62
N GLN A 148 -1.29 6.69 -8.47
CA GLN A 148 -1.98 6.08 -9.60
C GLN A 148 -2.40 7.13 -10.65
N ARG A 149 -2.86 8.31 -10.21
CA ARG A 149 -3.18 9.41 -11.13
C ARG A 149 -1.97 9.93 -11.90
N LEU A 150 -0.82 10.02 -11.24
CA LEU A 150 0.43 10.39 -11.91
C LEU A 150 0.86 9.35 -12.94
N PHE A 151 0.75 8.06 -12.61
CA PHE A 151 1.03 6.97 -13.55
C PHE A 151 0.09 6.98 -14.76
N GLN A 152 -1.19 7.32 -14.58
CA GLN A 152 -2.13 7.50 -15.70
C GLN A 152 -1.64 8.61 -16.65
N LYS A 153 -1.12 9.72 -16.12
CA LYS A 153 -0.60 10.82 -16.95
C LYS A 153 0.61 10.46 -17.78
N ILE A 154 1.43 9.53 -17.34
CA ILE A 154 2.58 9.04 -18.11
C ILE A 154 2.28 7.77 -18.93
N GLY A 155 1.00 7.37 -19.02
CA GLY A 155 0.56 6.22 -19.81
C GLY A 155 1.06 4.87 -19.30
N ALA A 156 1.25 4.71 -17.99
CA ALA A 156 1.78 3.50 -17.36
C ALA A 156 0.81 2.84 -16.36
N SER A 157 -0.46 3.24 -16.37
CA SER A 157 -1.47 2.76 -15.39
C SER A 157 -1.84 1.29 -15.55
N ASP A 158 -1.74 0.74 -16.77
CA ASP A 158 -2.26 -0.59 -17.07
C ASP A 158 -1.29 -1.71 -16.67
N GLU A 159 -0.05 -1.35 -16.34
CA GLU A 159 1.00 -2.31 -16.00
C GLU A 159 1.26 -2.39 -14.50
N ILE A 160 0.89 -1.36 -13.75
CA ILE A 160 1.25 -1.18 -12.34
C ILE A 160 0.00 -1.08 -11.48
N HIS A 161 -0.07 -1.92 -10.47
CA HIS A 161 -1.15 -1.92 -9.49
C HIS A 161 -0.77 -1.19 -8.21
N PHE A 162 -1.71 -0.44 -7.63
CA PHE A 162 -1.51 0.29 -6.38
C PHE A 162 -2.31 -0.32 -5.26
N VAL A 163 -1.63 -0.70 -4.18
CA VAL A 163 -2.23 -1.29 -2.99
C VAL A 163 -2.00 -0.39 -1.76
N ASN A 164 -2.99 -0.35 -0.88
CA ASN A 164 -2.89 0.31 0.40
C ASN A 164 -2.57 -0.72 1.49
N ALA A 165 -1.55 -0.46 2.28
CA ALA A 165 -1.14 -1.30 3.41
C ALA A 165 -1.76 -0.85 4.76
N HIS A 166 -2.53 0.23 4.77
CA HIS A 166 -3.16 0.88 5.93
C HIS A 166 -2.20 1.52 6.95
N ASN A 167 -0.96 1.07 7.04
CA ASN A 167 0.08 1.67 7.88
C ASN A 167 1.47 1.17 7.48
N LYS A 168 2.52 1.80 8.02
CA LYS A 168 3.93 1.44 7.74
C LYS A 168 4.27 0.01 8.14
N GLN A 169 3.74 -0.47 9.25
CA GLN A 169 4.06 -1.79 9.81
C GLN A 169 3.52 -2.93 8.96
N THR A 170 2.45 -2.70 8.21
CA THR A 170 1.82 -3.69 7.31
C THR A 170 2.39 -3.66 5.89
N LEU A 171 3.16 -2.62 5.51
CA LEU A 171 3.78 -2.52 4.18
C LEU A 171 4.58 -3.78 3.82
N LYS A 172 5.50 -4.21 4.70
CA LYS A 172 6.30 -5.42 4.50
C LYS A 172 5.43 -6.67 4.28
N LYS A 173 4.35 -6.79 5.04
CA LYS A 173 3.44 -7.94 4.97
C LYS A 173 2.70 -7.99 3.63
N VAL A 174 2.28 -6.84 3.12
CA VAL A 174 1.55 -6.73 1.84
C VAL A 174 2.44 -7.09 0.65
N ILE A 175 3.74 -6.81 0.70
CA ILE A 175 4.65 -7.11 -0.42
C ILE A 175 5.14 -8.56 -0.46
N GLN A 176 5.12 -9.28 0.66
CA GLN A 176 5.67 -10.63 0.76
C GLN A 176 5.09 -11.62 -0.28
N PRO A 177 3.77 -11.65 -0.57
CA PRO A 177 3.24 -12.49 -1.63
C PRO A 177 3.82 -12.18 -3.01
N TYR A 178 4.00 -10.90 -3.33
CA TYR A 178 4.56 -10.48 -4.62
C TYR A 178 6.02 -10.87 -4.75
N GLN A 179 6.79 -10.70 -3.68
CA GLN A 179 8.19 -11.12 -3.63
C GLN A 179 8.34 -12.62 -3.91
N ASN A 180 7.52 -13.46 -3.27
CA ASN A 180 7.55 -14.91 -3.45
C ASN A 180 7.11 -15.31 -4.86
N LEU A 181 6.21 -14.56 -5.48
CA LEU A 181 5.77 -14.79 -6.86
C LEU A 181 6.70 -14.16 -7.91
N GLY A 182 7.79 -13.50 -7.49
CA GLY A 182 8.72 -12.84 -8.41
C GLY A 182 8.12 -11.63 -9.13
N ILE A 183 7.05 -11.04 -8.57
CA ILE A 183 6.44 -9.82 -9.08
C ILE A 183 7.22 -8.63 -8.54
N LYS A 184 7.61 -7.71 -9.43
CA LYS A 184 8.28 -6.47 -9.01
C LYS A 184 7.38 -5.66 -8.10
N PHE A 185 7.94 -5.14 -7.02
CA PHE A 185 7.18 -4.29 -6.10
C PHE A 185 8.00 -3.09 -5.66
N ALA A 186 7.31 -2.03 -5.29
CA ALA A 186 7.90 -0.86 -4.65
C ALA A 186 7.06 -0.44 -3.44
N LEU A 187 7.73 0.10 -2.43
CA LEU A 187 7.11 0.74 -1.28
C LEU A 187 7.29 2.25 -1.40
N ILE A 188 6.22 3.02 -1.19
CA ILE A 188 6.34 4.46 -1.03
C ILE A 188 6.11 4.79 0.44
N ALA A 189 7.08 5.46 1.06
CA ALA A 189 7.03 5.87 2.45
C ALA A 189 7.32 7.37 2.60
N ASP A 190 6.65 8.03 3.53
CA ASP A 190 6.96 9.40 3.91
C ASP A 190 8.38 9.49 4.51
N ALA A 191 9.03 10.64 4.42
CA ALA A 191 10.40 10.83 4.93
C ALA A 191 10.53 10.64 6.46
N ASP A 192 9.42 10.68 7.19
CA ASP A 192 9.41 10.42 8.64
C ASP A 192 9.70 8.95 9.01
N VAL A 193 9.73 8.05 8.02
CA VAL A 193 10.19 6.65 8.21
C VAL A 193 11.63 6.59 8.76
N ILE A 194 12.45 7.60 8.49
CA ILE A 194 13.82 7.71 8.97
C ILE A 194 13.87 7.90 10.51
N ARG A 195 12.79 8.38 11.12
CA ARG A 195 12.70 8.69 12.55
C ARG A 195 12.89 7.46 13.43
N ASP A 196 12.15 6.41 13.14
CA ASP A 196 12.18 5.18 13.95
C ASP A 196 13.16 4.18 13.34
N LYS A 197 14.24 3.91 14.11
CA LYS A 197 15.31 2.98 13.67
C LYS A 197 14.76 1.56 13.50
N VAL A 198 13.89 1.11 14.39
CA VAL A 198 13.37 -0.26 14.40
C VAL A 198 12.39 -0.45 13.23
N GLU A 199 11.51 0.54 13.02
CA GLU A 199 10.57 0.53 11.91
C GLU A 199 11.30 0.57 10.55
N PHE A 200 12.27 1.48 10.40
CA PHE A 200 13.10 1.58 9.21
C PHE A 200 13.87 0.29 8.94
N GLN A 201 14.54 -0.26 9.96
CA GLN A 201 15.25 -1.55 9.86
C GLN A 201 14.31 -2.66 9.43
N SER A 202 13.11 -2.75 10.00
CA SER A 202 12.13 -3.76 9.64
C SER A 202 11.68 -3.68 8.18
N LEU A 203 11.58 -2.46 7.62
CA LEU A 203 11.24 -2.28 6.19
C LEU A 203 12.39 -2.78 5.31
N ILE A 204 13.62 -2.33 5.55
CA ILE A 204 14.76 -2.73 4.72
C ILE A 204 15.08 -4.23 4.85
N ASP A 205 14.89 -4.83 6.02
CA ASP A 205 15.07 -6.28 6.23
C ASP A 205 14.11 -7.13 5.36
N GLY A 206 12.96 -6.56 4.99
CA GLY A 206 11.99 -7.22 4.14
C GLY A 206 12.30 -7.19 2.65
N ILE A 207 13.15 -6.26 2.19
CA ILE A 207 13.28 -5.95 0.77
C ILE A 207 14.73 -5.93 0.26
N MET A 208 15.72 -5.89 1.14
CA MET A 208 17.13 -5.68 0.79
C MET A 208 18.02 -6.85 1.20
N GLU A 209 19.10 -7.04 0.43
CA GLU A 209 20.16 -7.97 0.80
C GLU A 209 21.03 -7.41 1.92
N ASP A 210 21.65 -8.28 2.72
CA ASP A 210 22.41 -7.87 3.91
C ASP A 210 23.61 -6.95 3.60
N THR A 211 24.22 -7.10 2.43
CA THR A 211 25.34 -6.28 1.98
C THR A 211 25.01 -4.79 1.81
N GLN A 212 23.77 -4.46 1.50
CA GLN A 212 23.32 -3.08 1.28
C GLN A 212 22.82 -2.42 2.59
N LYS A 213 22.31 -3.23 3.52
CA LYS A 213 21.68 -2.73 4.76
C LYS A 213 22.62 -1.89 5.62
N GLU A 214 23.89 -2.29 5.77
CA GLU A 214 24.85 -1.55 6.59
C GLU A 214 25.09 -0.12 6.08
N SER A 215 25.23 0.05 4.77
CA SER A 215 25.42 1.37 4.17
C SER A 215 24.21 2.27 4.38
N ILE A 216 23.03 1.74 4.09
CA ILE A 216 21.76 2.44 4.23
C ILE A 216 21.49 2.84 5.69
N MET A 217 21.78 1.95 6.65
CA MET A 217 21.63 2.27 8.06
C MET A 217 22.61 3.34 8.53
N ARG A 218 23.82 3.37 7.98
CA ARG A 218 24.81 4.44 8.25
C ARG A 218 24.35 5.78 7.70
N GLU A 219 23.89 5.83 6.48
CA GLU A 219 23.36 7.04 5.85
C GLU A 219 22.13 7.56 6.61
N ARG A 220 21.22 6.66 6.98
CA ARG A 220 20.09 7.00 7.85
C ARG A 220 20.55 7.62 9.16
N GLU A 221 21.58 7.05 9.82
CA GLU A 221 22.09 7.53 11.11
C GLU A 221 22.68 8.93 10.99
N ILE A 222 23.39 9.23 9.90
CA ILE A 222 23.93 10.57 9.62
C ILE A 222 22.80 11.59 9.52
N VAL A 223 21.78 11.29 8.72
CA VAL A 223 20.62 12.18 8.54
C VAL A 223 19.85 12.34 9.86
N TYR A 224 19.61 11.24 10.59
CA TYR A 224 18.92 11.27 11.87
C TYR A 224 19.66 12.13 12.91
N ASN A 225 20.99 11.97 13.00
CA ASN A 225 21.82 12.70 13.97
C ASN A 225 21.88 14.21 13.68
N TYR A 226 21.72 14.63 12.42
CA TYR A 226 21.59 16.05 12.10
C TYR A 226 20.39 16.67 12.85
N PHE A 227 19.26 16.02 12.84
CA PHE A 227 18.03 16.47 13.52
C PHE A 227 18.06 16.26 15.03
N GLN A 228 19.02 15.48 15.57
CA GLN A 228 19.20 15.28 17.02
C GLN A 228 20.10 16.35 17.67
N LYS A 229 20.69 17.25 16.90
CA LYS A 229 21.52 18.36 17.39
C LYS A 229 20.71 19.47 18.05
N LEU A 230 19.53 19.16 18.51
CA LEU A 230 18.66 20.04 19.27
C LEU A 230 19.39 20.70 20.42
N ASP A 231 19.33 22.03 20.50
CA ASP A 231 19.78 22.76 21.65
C ASP A 231 18.87 22.47 22.86
N LYS A 232 19.25 21.39 23.59
CA LYS A 232 18.56 20.95 24.82
C LYS A 232 18.36 22.10 25.81
N HIS A 233 19.27 23.09 25.78
CA HIS A 233 19.21 24.25 26.69
C HIS A 233 18.04 25.17 26.30
N THR A 234 17.85 25.46 25.02
CA THR A 234 16.74 26.29 24.51
C THR A 234 15.39 25.64 24.83
N ILE A 235 15.25 24.33 24.62
CA ILE A 235 14.01 23.60 24.93
C ILE A 235 13.71 23.64 26.42
N LEU A 236 14.70 23.35 27.27
CA LEU A 236 14.52 23.43 28.71
C LEU A 236 14.16 24.83 29.20
N THR A 237 14.75 25.86 28.59
CA THR A 237 14.42 27.26 28.90
C THR A 237 12.98 27.60 28.50
N GLN A 238 12.55 27.22 27.31
CA GLN A 238 11.17 27.42 26.84
C GLN A 238 10.16 26.63 27.67
N LEU A 239 10.50 25.39 28.05
CA LEU A 239 9.66 24.56 28.92
C LEU A 239 9.50 25.22 30.31
N LYS A 240 10.60 25.70 30.92
CA LYS A 240 10.55 26.41 32.18
C LYS A 240 9.70 27.67 32.08
N GLN A 241 9.86 28.47 31.02
CA GLN A 241 9.06 29.66 30.80
C GLN A 241 7.56 29.33 30.69
N LYS A 242 7.20 28.34 29.89
CA LYS A 242 5.79 27.89 29.73
C LYS A 242 5.19 27.39 31.05
N THR A 243 5.99 26.67 31.84
CA THR A 243 5.54 26.20 33.16
C THR A 243 5.34 27.36 34.13
N GLN A 244 6.22 28.37 34.11
CA GLN A 244 6.08 29.59 34.92
C GLN A 244 4.89 30.42 34.47
N GLU A 245 4.68 30.62 33.18
CA GLU A 245 3.50 31.31 32.63
C GLU A 245 2.20 30.64 33.11
N PHE A 246 2.12 29.31 33.09
CA PHE A 246 0.97 28.57 33.60
C PHE A 246 0.81 28.71 35.12
N ALA A 247 1.89 28.58 35.87
CA ALA A 247 1.88 28.69 37.33
C ALA A 247 1.53 30.11 37.81
N SER A 248 1.79 31.16 37.00
CA SER A 248 1.45 32.55 37.29
C SER A 248 0.04 32.93 36.89
N GLN A 249 -0.71 32.06 36.22
CA GLN A 249 -2.12 32.31 35.91
C GLN A 249 -2.93 32.28 37.20
N ASP A 250 -3.73 33.33 37.43
CA ASP A 250 -4.66 33.40 38.56
C ASP A 250 -5.87 32.46 38.25
N ILE A 251 -5.65 31.19 38.48
CA ILE A 251 -6.71 30.17 38.34
C ILE A 251 -7.47 30.20 39.65
N PRO A 252 -8.78 30.61 39.65
CA PRO A 252 -9.56 30.68 40.87
C PRO A 252 -9.59 29.36 41.61
N ALA A 253 -9.16 29.38 42.88
CA ALA A 253 -9.17 28.19 43.75
C ALA A 253 -10.58 27.83 44.25
N SER A 254 -11.61 28.58 43.82
CA SER A 254 -13.01 28.33 44.23
C SER A 254 -13.69 27.35 43.26
N ASP A 255 -14.49 26.47 43.77
CA ASP A 255 -15.28 25.45 43.05
C ASP A 255 -16.30 26.02 42.04
N ASP A 256 -16.34 27.33 41.87
CA ASP A 256 -17.42 28.02 41.15
C ASP A 256 -17.27 28.03 39.62
N ASP A 257 -16.12 27.67 39.05
CA ASP A 257 -16.00 27.64 37.59
C ASP A 257 -15.06 26.56 37.04
N PRO A 258 -15.50 25.27 37.01
CA PRO A 258 -14.71 24.16 36.45
C PRO A 258 -14.31 24.37 34.99
N GLN A 259 -15.04 25.21 34.23
CA GLN A 259 -14.76 25.46 32.81
C GLN A 259 -13.50 26.32 32.63
N LYS A 260 -13.21 27.26 33.57
CA LYS A 260 -11.98 28.06 33.51
C LYS A 260 -10.73 27.21 33.72
N ILE A 261 -10.78 26.29 34.67
CA ILE A 261 -9.69 25.35 34.94
C ILE A 261 -9.47 24.45 33.71
N ALA A 262 -10.54 23.89 33.16
CA ALA A 262 -10.46 23.06 31.97
C ALA A 262 -9.89 23.83 30.76
N SER A 263 -10.28 25.09 30.56
CA SER A 263 -9.75 25.93 29.48
C SER A 263 -8.26 26.23 29.69
N ALA A 264 -7.82 26.61 30.90
CA ALA A 264 -6.42 26.87 31.21
C ALA A 264 -5.54 25.62 31.00
N LEU A 265 -6.00 24.45 31.43
CA LEU A 265 -5.34 23.18 31.18
C LEU A 265 -5.28 22.81 29.70
N PHE A 266 -6.34 23.08 28.96
CA PHE A 266 -6.38 22.88 27.50
C PHE A 266 -5.33 23.75 26.79
N ASP A 267 -5.27 25.05 27.14
CA ASP A 267 -4.32 25.98 26.55
C ASP A 267 -2.87 25.65 26.92
N PHE A 268 -2.61 25.25 28.17
CA PHE A 268 -1.31 24.74 28.60
C PHE A 268 -0.88 23.50 27.83
N ARG A 269 -1.78 22.51 27.71
CA ARG A 269 -1.56 21.29 26.92
C ARG A 269 -1.27 21.63 25.44
N LYS A 270 -2.01 22.58 24.88
CA LYS A 270 -1.80 23.06 23.50
C LYS A 270 -0.43 23.74 23.35
N GLY A 271 -0.02 24.55 24.33
CA GLY A 271 1.29 25.18 24.38
C GLY A 271 2.44 24.17 24.51
N LEU A 272 2.29 23.14 25.35
CA LEU A 272 3.25 22.04 25.48
C LEU A 272 3.33 21.20 24.20
N LYS A 273 2.18 20.91 23.58
CA LYS A 273 2.16 20.21 22.30
C LYS A 273 2.91 21.00 21.22
N LYS A 274 2.65 22.30 21.12
CA LYS A 274 3.38 23.18 20.19
C LYS A 274 4.88 23.19 20.46
N LEU A 275 5.30 23.33 21.73
CA LEU A 275 6.71 23.27 22.11
C LEU A 275 7.35 21.94 21.73
N ARG A 276 6.65 20.82 21.91
CA ARG A 276 7.11 19.50 21.48
C ARG A 276 7.26 19.43 19.96
N ASP A 277 6.28 19.95 19.24
CA ASP A 277 6.25 19.91 17.77
C ASP A 277 7.32 20.86 17.19
N ASP A 278 7.53 22.05 17.80
CA ASP A 278 8.60 22.98 17.45
C ASP A 278 10.00 22.42 17.81
N ALA A 279 10.09 21.59 18.84
CA ALA A 279 11.32 20.90 19.26
C ALA A 279 11.60 19.63 18.43
N ASP A 280 10.64 19.14 17.68
CA ASP A 280 10.78 17.96 16.81
C ASP A 280 11.29 18.40 15.44
N GLU A 281 12.60 18.61 15.30
CA GLU A 281 13.20 18.95 14.02
C GLU A 281 13.01 17.84 12.96
N LEU A 282 12.78 16.59 13.37
CA LEU A 282 12.36 15.53 12.46
C LEU A 282 10.94 15.76 11.88
N ALA A 283 10.08 16.53 12.55
CA ALA A 283 8.84 17.01 11.96
C ALA A 283 9.11 17.92 10.74
N ASN A 284 10.20 18.68 10.75
CA ASN A 284 10.63 19.48 9.60
C ASN A 284 11.01 18.58 8.40
N LEU A 285 11.61 17.42 8.65
CA LEU A 285 11.90 16.47 7.58
C LEU A 285 10.61 15.94 6.95
N LYS A 286 9.60 15.61 7.75
CA LYS A 286 8.29 15.22 7.26
C LYS A 286 7.62 16.32 6.45
N GLU A 287 7.71 17.57 6.90
CA GLU A 287 7.03 18.68 6.26
C GLU A 287 7.72 19.24 5.02
N ARG A 288 9.04 19.26 5.03
CA ARG A 288 9.87 19.96 4.04
C ARG A 288 10.78 19.01 3.25
N GLY A 289 10.88 17.77 3.69
CA GLY A 289 11.77 16.78 3.07
C GLY A 289 13.21 17.29 2.97
N ARG A 290 13.82 17.12 1.81
CA ARG A 290 15.19 17.57 1.51
C ARG A 290 15.43 19.05 1.84
N LYS A 291 14.42 19.93 1.70
CA LYS A 291 14.53 21.36 2.03
C LYS A 291 14.78 21.63 3.53
N ALA A 292 14.52 20.66 4.39
CA ALA A 292 14.86 20.77 5.82
C ALA A 292 16.37 20.70 6.09
N LEU A 293 17.15 20.29 5.11
CA LEU A 293 18.62 20.12 5.17
C LEU A 293 19.39 21.21 4.41
N ASP A 294 18.70 22.30 3.96
CA ASP A 294 19.32 23.33 3.10
C ASP A 294 20.52 24.06 3.79
N ALA A 295 20.58 24.03 5.13
CA ALA A 295 21.68 24.63 5.88
C ALA A 295 22.96 23.76 5.96
N ASP A 296 22.89 22.47 5.60
CA ASP A 296 24.02 21.53 5.66
C ASP A 296 24.11 20.68 4.38
N VAL A 297 24.91 21.12 3.46
CA VAL A 297 25.12 20.49 2.14
C VAL A 297 25.64 19.04 2.29
N ALA A 298 26.47 18.75 3.30
CA ALA A 298 27.01 17.41 3.50
C ALA A 298 25.90 16.43 3.90
N THR A 299 25.09 16.79 4.89
CA THR A 299 23.93 15.95 5.28
C THR A 299 22.89 15.85 4.19
N GLN A 300 22.72 16.91 3.38
CA GLN A 300 21.81 16.88 2.23
C GLN A 300 22.28 15.86 1.16
N GLN A 301 23.59 15.75 0.92
CA GLN A 301 24.15 14.74 0.02
C GLN A 301 23.98 13.32 0.58
N GLU A 302 24.15 13.13 1.87
CA GLU A 302 23.89 11.81 2.49
C GLU A 302 22.41 11.43 2.44
N PHE A 303 21.50 12.40 2.56
CA PHE A 303 20.08 12.15 2.35
C PHE A 303 19.76 11.75 0.90
N ASP A 304 20.37 12.44 -0.08
CA ASP A 304 20.20 12.09 -1.49
C ASP A 304 20.70 10.65 -1.77
N LYS A 305 21.87 10.26 -1.24
CA LYS A 305 22.40 8.89 -1.34
C LYS A 305 21.45 7.87 -0.69
N LEU A 306 20.95 8.18 0.51
CA LEU A 306 19.99 7.33 1.20
C LEU A 306 18.75 7.08 0.34
N LEU A 307 18.20 8.14 -0.30
CA LEU A 307 17.05 8.02 -1.20
C LEU A 307 17.36 7.13 -2.41
N GLU A 308 18.53 7.29 -3.03
CA GLU A 308 18.97 6.52 -4.20
C GLU A 308 19.17 5.04 -3.83
N HIS A 309 19.88 4.75 -2.74
CA HIS A 309 20.11 3.39 -2.28
C HIS A 309 18.81 2.68 -1.89
N CYS A 310 17.91 3.37 -1.18
CA CYS A 310 16.58 2.83 -0.88
C CYS A 310 15.78 2.54 -2.15
N ALA A 311 15.74 3.48 -3.10
CA ALA A 311 15.01 3.33 -4.36
C ALA A 311 15.54 2.17 -5.22
N SER A 312 16.87 1.94 -5.24
CA SER A 312 17.46 0.82 -5.97
C SER A 312 16.99 -0.55 -5.50
N SER A 313 16.49 -0.64 -4.29
CA SER A 313 15.95 -1.87 -3.67
C SER A 313 14.42 -1.87 -3.53
N GLY A 314 13.74 -0.85 -4.07
CA GLY A 314 12.27 -0.77 -4.08
C GLY A 314 11.65 0.02 -2.93
N LEU A 315 12.44 0.68 -2.06
CA LEU A 315 11.92 1.60 -1.04
C LEU A 315 12.04 3.04 -1.53
N PHE A 316 10.96 3.64 -1.93
CA PHE A 316 10.87 5.01 -2.42
C PHE A 316 10.44 5.94 -1.29
N ILE A 317 11.38 6.63 -0.68
CA ILE A 317 11.11 7.63 0.36
C ILE A 317 10.77 8.96 -0.32
N VAL A 318 9.68 9.61 0.11
CA VAL A 318 9.18 10.86 -0.48
C VAL A 318 10.18 12.00 -0.25
N PRO A 319 10.88 12.52 -1.26
CA PRO A 319 11.96 13.50 -1.10
C PRO A 319 11.47 14.89 -0.65
N VAL A 320 10.18 15.17 -0.78
CA VAL A 320 9.55 16.41 -0.31
C VAL A 320 8.97 16.28 1.10
N GLY A 321 9.13 15.10 1.74
CA GLY A 321 8.72 14.82 3.10
C GLY A 321 7.51 13.91 3.19
N GLU A 322 6.35 14.38 2.82
CA GLU A 322 5.09 13.64 2.80
C GLU A 322 4.29 13.95 1.52
N LEU A 323 3.23 13.18 1.30
CA LEU A 323 2.35 13.31 0.14
C LEU A 323 1.86 14.75 -0.08
N GLU A 324 1.41 15.42 1.00
CA GLU A 324 0.83 16.74 0.96
C GLU A 324 1.83 17.85 0.55
N SER A 325 3.11 17.54 0.56
CA SER A 325 4.18 18.50 0.19
C SER A 325 4.47 18.55 -1.32
N TRP A 326 4.01 17.53 -2.11
CA TRP A 326 4.28 17.49 -3.55
C TRP A 326 3.77 18.68 -4.35
N LEU A 327 2.59 19.19 -4.00
CA LEU A 327 1.91 20.21 -4.78
C LEU A 327 1.96 21.62 -4.17
N VAL A 328 2.78 21.82 -3.14
CA VAL A 328 2.96 23.15 -2.52
C VAL A 328 3.49 24.15 -3.55
N ASP A 329 4.48 23.77 -4.35
CA ASP A 329 5.06 24.60 -5.40
C ASP A 329 4.06 24.84 -6.58
N TYR A 330 2.94 24.12 -6.61
CA TYR A 330 1.83 24.28 -7.57
C TYR A 330 0.61 25.00 -6.97
N GLY A 331 0.76 25.56 -5.76
CA GLY A 331 -0.28 26.36 -5.10
C GLY A 331 -1.32 25.56 -4.30
N VAL A 332 -1.13 24.26 -4.11
CA VAL A 332 -1.98 23.45 -3.23
C VAL A 332 -1.40 23.46 -1.83
N ALA A 333 -2.04 24.17 -0.92
CA ALA A 333 -1.60 24.23 0.47
C ALA A 333 -1.74 22.86 1.16
N ARG A 334 -0.77 22.54 2.03
CA ARG A 334 -0.83 21.37 2.92
C ARG A 334 -2.07 21.42 3.82
N SER A 335 -2.61 20.27 4.15
CA SER A 335 -3.77 20.14 5.03
C SER A 335 -3.64 18.89 5.89
N SER A 336 -3.93 19.03 7.19
CA SER A 336 -4.05 17.87 8.09
C SER A 336 -5.24 16.95 7.77
N ASN A 337 -6.19 17.44 6.97
CA ASN A 337 -7.32 16.66 6.49
C ASN A 337 -6.97 16.05 5.11
N LYS A 338 -6.43 14.84 5.10
CA LYS A 338 -6.02 14.13 3.89
C LYS A 338 -7.14 14.02 2.85
N THR A 339 -8.38 13.79 3.26
CA THR A 339 -9.53 13.67 2.34
C THR A 339 -9.81 14.97 1.59
N LYS A 340 -9.74 16.12 2.28
CA LYS A 340 -9.93 17.42 1.63
C LYS A 340 -8.74 17.78 0.76
N TRP A 341 -7.54 17.42 1.18
CA TRP A 341 -6.33 17.69 0.41
C TRP A 341 -6.31 16.90 -0.88
N ILE A 342 -6.59 15.59 -0.84
CA ILE A 342 -6.53 14.73 -2.04
C ILE A 342 -7.51 15.20 -3.13
N THR A 343 -8.70 15.67 -2.77
CA THR A 343 -9.65 16.21 -3.75
C THR A 343 -9.06 17.39 -4.52
N ARG A 344 -8.49 18.37 -3.81
CA ARG A 344 -7.82 19.53 -4.43
C ARG A 344 -6.58 19.13 -5.23
N ALA A 345 -5.82 18.15 -4.71
CA ALA A 345 -4.64 17.65 -5.38
C ALA A 345 -4.97 17.00 -6.72
N LEU A 346 -6.02 16.17 -6.76
CA LEU A 346 -6.48 15.53 -7.98
C LEU A 346 -7.00 16.54 -9.01
N GLU A 347 -7.76 17.55 -8.57
CA GLU A 347 -8.19 18.67 -9.43
C GLU A 347 -6.95 19.37 -10.03
N LYS A 348 -5.97 19.70 -9.20
CA LYS A 348 -4.74 20.37 -9.65
C LYS A 348 -3.92 19.50 -10.61
N LEU A 349 -3.85 18.20 -10.38
CA LEU A 349 -3.15 17.28 -11.27
C LEU A 349 -3.74 17.27 -12.70
N PHE A 350 -5.01 17.58 -12.91
CA PHE A 350 -5.55 17.72 -14.28
C PHE A 350 -4.88 18.87 -15.05
N GLU A 351 -4.48 19.94 -14.35
CA GLU A 351 -3.89 21.13 -14.95
C GLU A 351 -2.36 21.02 -15.13
N ILE A 352 -1.70 20.09 -14.42
CA ILE A 352 -0.24 19.96 -14.45
C ILE A 352 0.15 19.00 -15.57
N ASP A 353 0.95 19.48 -16.52
CA ASP A 353 1.54 18.63 -17.54
C ASP A 353 2.80 17.92 -17.03
N TYR A 354 3.14 16.83 -17.70
CA TYR A 354 4.39 16.12 -17.46
C TYR A 354 5.58 17.02 -17.79
N ASP A 355 6.53 17.10 -16.86
CA ASP A 355 7.78 17.85 -17.01
C ASP A 355 8.91 17.10 -16.28
N SER A 356 9.78 16.43 -17.04
CA SER A 356 10.89 15.61 -16.52
C SER A 356 11.86 16.38 -15.63
N GLU A 357 11.89 17.73 -15.69
CA GLU A 357 12.74 18.55 -14.84
C GLU A 357 12.16 18.74 -13.43
N LYS A 358 10.88 18.53 -13.25
CA LYS A 358 10.23 18.68 -11.95
C LYS A 358 10.41 17.43 -11.10
N ARG A 359 10.62 17.64 -9.80
CA ARG A 359 10.94 16.61 -8.81
C ARG A 359 9.87 15.50 -8.74
N ILE A 360 8.59 15.86 -8.84
CA ILE A 360 7.50 14.90 -8.80
C ILE A 360 7.59 13.90 -9.97
N TRP A 361 7.86 14.39 -11.17
CA TRP A 361 7.95 13.54 -12.35
C TRP A 361 9.22 12.68 -12.35
N ARG A 362 10.36 13.23 -11.89
CA ARG A 362 11.59 12.42 -11.68
C ARG A 362 11.35 11.26 -10.71
N PHE A 363 10.60 11.50 -9.65
CA PHE A 363 10.24 10.45 -8.70
C PHE A 363 9.36 9.37 -9.35
N ILE A 364 8.36 9.77 -10.14
CA ILE A 364 7.47 8.84 -10.85
C ILE A 364 8.23 8.06 -11.94
N ASP A 365 9.12 8.73 -12.68
CA ASP A 365 9.94 8.08 -13.71
C ASP A 365 10.91 7.06 -13.10
N ALA A 366 11.54 7.38 -11.98
CA ALA A 366 12.39 6.46 -11.24
C ALA A 366 11.61 5.24 -10.75
N LEU A 367 10.43 5.46 -10.19
CA LEU A 367 9.54 4.40 -9.73
C LEU A 367 9.08 3.49 -10.89
N LYS A 368 8.67 4.09 -12.02
CA LYS A 368 8.31 3.35 -13.24
C LYS A 368 9.49 2.53 -13.75
N THR A 369 10.66 3.16 -13.89
CA THR A 369 11.87 2.50 -14.38
C THR A 369 12.23 1.30 -13.51
N TYR A 370 12.19 1.45 -12.18
CA TYR A 370 12.44 0.35 -11.26
C TYR A 370 11.46 -0.81 -11.46
N LEU A 371 10.17 -0.53 -11.55
CA LEU A 371 9.12 -1.55 -11.66
C LEU A 371 9.11 -2.26 -13.03
N THR A 372 9.56 -1.60 -14.09
CA THR A 372 9.59 -2.14 -15.46
C THR A 372 10.96 -2.67 -15.90
N SER A 373 12.00 -2.47 -15.06
CA SER A 373 13.31 -3.09 -15.32
C SER A 373 13.22 -4.62 -15.18
N THR A 374 13.68 -5.33 -16.19
CA THR A 374 13.72 -6.81 -16.24
C THR A 374 14.73 -7.40 -15.26
#